data_50feaa84f7131ce8d308bb3e3ca28f8f
#
_entry.id   50feaa84f7131ce8d308bb3e3ca28f8f
#
_cell.length_a   1.000
_cell.length_b   1.000
_cell.length_c   1.000
_cell.angle_alpha   90.00
_cell.angle_beta   90.00
_cell.angle_gamma   90.00
#
_symmetry.space_group_name_H-M   'P 1'
#
loop_
_entity.id
_entity.type
_entity.pdbx_description
1 polymer ?
#
loop_
_entity_poly.entity_id
_entity_poly.type
_entity_poly.pdbx_seq_one_letter_code
_entity_poly.pdbx_strand_id
1 'polypeptide(L)'
;MTKNYSFEGEGGNATLQDLFGNKQTLVIYSYMFGPQREKPCPMCTSFMGTWEAKLPDVEQRIAFVFVARSPIARLIEAKKARGWTRHKVYSDPSGDYTRDYVSAADADAPGYNVFTRRDGTIRHFWSGETGRATADPGQDPRGAPDLDPLWAVLDTTPEGRGKDWYPSLSY
;
A
#
# COMPACT_ATOMS: atom_id res chain seq x y z
N MET A 1 -20.65 -4.29 4.86
CA MET A 1 -20.24 -2.91 4.51
C MET A 1 -21.30 -2.34 3.58
N THR A 2 -21.82 -1.16 3.87
CA THR A 2 -22.93 -0.53 3.12
C THR A 2 -22.43 0.55 2.14
N LYS A 3 -21.23 1.08 2.34
CA LYS A 3 -20.62 2.10 1.48
C LYS A 3 -19.81 1.45 0.36
N ASN A 4 -20.04 1.89 -0.87
CA ASN A 4 -19.27 1.46 -2.03
C ASN A 4 -18.22 2.53 -2.34
N TYR A 5 -16.94 2.16 -2.28
CA TYR A 5 -15.82 3.04 -2.61
C TYR A 5 -15.50 2.93 -4.08
N SER A 6 -15.22 4.06 -4.72
CA SER A 6 -14.88 4.14 -6.14
C SER A 6 -13.42 4.56 -6.29
N PHE A 7 -12.72 3.86 -7.17
CA PHE A 7 -11.32 4.07 -7.50
C PHE A 7 -11.17 4.23 -9.02
N GLU A 8 -10.11 4.92 -9.45
CA GLU A 8 -9.67 4.91 -10.84
C GLU A 8 -8.49 3.95 -11.01
N GLY A 9 -8.58 2.99 -11.89
CA GLY A 9 -7.51 2.07 -12.24
C GLY A 9 -7.04 2.23 -13.69
N GLU A 10 -6.01 1.48 -14.09
CA GLU A 10 -5.51 1.47 -15.48
C GLU A 10 -6.58 1.06 -16.49
N GLY A 11 -7.55 0.23 -16.08
CA GLY A 11 -8.67 -0.22 -16.90
C GLY A 11 -9.94 0.61 -16.76
N GLY A 12 -9.91 1.74 -16.06
CA GLY A 12 -11.09 2.56 -15.76
C GLY A 12 -11.53 2.49 -14.31
N ASN A 13 -12.77 2.93 -14.05
CA ASN A 13 -13.32 2.97 -12.71
C ASN A 13 -13.57 1.55 -12.15
N ALA A 14 -13.29 1.38 -10.88
CA ALA A 14 -13.49 0.16 -10.13
C ALA A 14 -14.08 0.46 -8.75
N THR A 15 -14.90 -0.43 -8.23
CA THR A 15 -15.40 -0.38 -6.86
C THR A 15 -14.53 -1.22 -5.93
N LEU A 16 -14.66 -1.04 -4.61
CA LEU A 16 -13.99 -1.91 -3.64
C LEU A 16 -14.28 -3.39 -3.92
N GLN A 17 -15.51 -3.71 -4.35
CA GLN A 17 -15.88 -5.07 -4.71
C GLN A 17 -15.11 -5.60 -5.92
N ASP A 18 -14.86 -4.76 -6.93
CA ASP A 18 -14.15 -5.13 -8.15
C ASP A 18 -12.67 -5.41 -7.87
N LEU A 19 -12.07 -4.74 -6.87
CA LEU A 19 -10.66 -4.95 -6.49
C LEU A 19 -10.38 -6.38 -6.01
N PHE A 20 -11.38 -7.09 -5.50
CA PHE A 20 -11.23 -8.51 -5.14
C PHE A 20 -11.02 -9.43 -6.35
N GLY A 21 -11.49 -9.02 -7.54
CA GLY A 21 -11.56 -9.94 -8.68
C GLY A 21 -12.32 -11.21 -8.29
N ASN A 22 -11.71 -12.36 -8.50
CA ASN A 22 -12.26 -13.68 -8.12
C ASN A 22 -11.83 -14.17 -6.72
N LYS A 23 -11.16 -13.31 -5.92
CA LYS A 23 -10.64 -13.69 -4.60
C LYS A 23 -11.61 -13.36 -3.47
N GLN A 24 -11.46 -14.04 -2.35
CA GLN A 24 -12.25 -13.83 -1.13
C GLN A 24 -11.54 -12.91 -0.13
N THR A 25 -10.27 -12.64 -0.34
CA THR A 25 -9.45 -11.74 0.49
C THR A 25 -8.77 -10.72 -0.41
N LEU A 26 -8.81 -9.46 0.04
CA LEU A 26 -8.18 -8.32 -0.63
C LEU A 26 -7.25 -7.63 0.35
N VAL A 27 -6.03 -7.40 -0.08
CA VAL A 27 -5.08 -6.51 0.59
C VAL A 27 -5.00 -5.21 -0.20
N ILE A 28 -5.11 -4.09 0.50
CA ILE A 28 -4.88 -2.76 -0.04
C ILE A 28 -3.72 -2.12 0.73
N TYR A 29 -2.65 -1.83 0.03
CA TYR A 29 -1.59 -0.98 0.56
C TYR A 29 -1.78 0.43 0.04
N SER A 30 -2.09 1.36 0.94
CA SER A 30 -2.11 2.79 0.66
C SER A 30 -0.72 3.36 0.79
N TYR A 31 -0.24 4.11 -0.19
CA TYR A 31 1.10 4.69 -0.17
C TYR A 31 1.08 6.20 -0.35
N MET A 32 2.08 6.84 0.22
CA MET A 32 2.21 8.29 0.21
C MET A 32 2.62 8.79 -1.19
N PHE A 33 1.62 9.11 -1.98
CA PHE A 33 1.73 9.77 -3.26
C PHE A 33 0.45 10.56 -3.53
N GLY A 34 0.17 11.53 -2.66
CA GLY A 34 -0.96 12.43 -2.80
C GLY A 34 -0.74 13.48 -3.90
N PRO A 35 -1.79 14.21 -4.29
CA PRO A 35 -1.73 15.18 -5.40
C PRO A 35 -0.73 16.32 -5.18
N GLN A 36 -0.43 16.65 -3.93
CA GLN A 36 0.54 17.70 -3.57
C GLN A 36 1.99 17.23 -3.55
N ARG A 37 2.22 15.93 -3.61
CA ARG A 37 3.56 15.35 -3.57
C ARG A 37 4.16 15.27 -4.99
N GLU A 38 5.34 15.79 -5.18
CA GLU A 38 6.04 15.74 -6.49
C GLU A 38 6.41 14.29 -6.86
N LYS A 39 6.95 13.52 -5.91
CA LYS A 39 7.41 12.14 -6.09
C LYS A 39 6.81 11.22 -5.02
N PRO A 40 6.65 9.91 -5.29
CA PRO A 40 6.20 8.97 -4.27
C PRO A 40 7.20 8.89 -3.10
N CYS A 41 6.69 8.55 -1.93
CA CYS A 41 7.53 8.36 -0.74
C CYS A 41 8.55 7.23 -0.97
N PRO A 42 9.86 7.46 -0.70
CA PRO A 42 10.90 6.45 -0.91
C PRO A 42 10.69 5.17 -0.11
N MET A 43 10.26 5.26 1.14
CA MET A 43 9.97 4.09 2.00
C MET A 43 8.81 3.27 1.46
N CYS A 44 7.70 3.93 1.10
CA CYS A 44 6.57 3.24 0.46
C CYS A 44 6.99 2.57 -0.85
N THR A 45 7.82 3.24 -1.64
CA THR A 45 8.34 2.72 -2.90
C THR A 45 9.24 1.50 -2.68
N SER A 46 10.09 1.52 -1.64
CA SER A 46 10.90 0.38 -1.24
C SER A 46 10.02 -0.81 -0.86
N PHE A 47 9.04 -0.61 0.02
CA PHE A 47 8.08 -1.63 0.41
C PHE A 47 7.34 -2.22 -0.81
N MET A 48 6.82 -1.36 -1.69
CA MET A 48 6.12 -1.80 -2.91
C MET A 48 7.03 -2.64 -3.80
N GLY A 49 8.29 -2.23 -3.98
CA GLY A 49 9.27 -2.93 -4.81
C GLY A 49 9.48 -4.40 -4.40
N THR A 50 9.39 -4.69 -3.12
CA THR A 50 9.48 -6.04 -2.58
C THR A 50 8.43 -7.00 -3.17
N TRP A 51 7.24 -6.50 -3.46
CA TRP A 51 6.11 -7.30 -3.91
C TRP A 51 6.13 -7.60 -5.40
N GLU A 52 6.83 -6.83 -6.24
CA GLU A 52 6.82 -7.05 -7.70
C GLU A 52 7.13 -8.49 -8.08
N ALA A 53 8.15 -9.10 -7.47
CA ALA A 53 8.51 -10.49 -7.73
C ALA A 53 7.60 -11.51 -7.02
N LYS A 54 6.94 -11.11 -5.92
CA LYS A 54 6.11 -12.00 -5.10
C LYS A 54 4.62 -11.97 -5.43
N LEU A 55 4.16 -10.96 -6.15
CA LEU A 55 2.74 -10.86 -6.54
C LEU A 55 2.21 -12.12 -7.24
N PRO A 56 2.95 -12.81 -8.14
CA PRO A 56 2.45 -14.04 -8.74
C PRO A 56 2.12 -15.14 -7.73
N ASP A 57 2.92 -15.26 -6.66
CA ASP A 57 2.68 -16.24 -5.59
C ASP A 57 1.49 -15.81 -4.72
N VAL A 58 1.48 -14.54 -4.30
CA VAL A 58 0.44 -13.96 -3.43
C VAL A 58 -0.93 -14.00 -4.11
N GLU A 59 -0.99 -13.67 -5.39
CA GLU A 59 -2.22 -13.64 -6.17
C GLU A 59 -2.82 -15.01 -6.48
N GLN A 60 -2.11 -16.12 -6.18
CA GLN A 60 -2.76 -17.44 -6.14
C GLN A 60 -3.84 -17.51 -5.04
N ARG A 61 -3.67 -16.80 -3.95
CA ARG A 61 -4.50 -16.89 -2.76
C ARG A 61 -5.39 -15.67 -2.52
N ILE A 62 -4.91 -14.48 -2.76
CA ILE A 62 -5.56 -13.21 -2.42
C ILE A 62 -5.44 -12.20 -3.57
N ALA A 63 -6.28 -11.17 -3.56
CA ALA A 63 -6.04 -9.97 -4.36
C ALA A 63 -5.13 -9.01 -3.58
N PHE A 64 -4.17 -8.38 -4.26
CA PHE A 64 -3.29 -7.38 -3.67
C PHE A 64 -3.19 -6.17 -4.59
N VAL A 65 -3.57 -5.01 -4.10
CA VAL A 65 -3.58 -3.76 -4.87
C VAL A 65 -2.90 -2.63 -4.10
N PHE A 66 -2.47 -1.61 -4.84
CA PHE A 66 -1.81 -0.43 -4.32
C PHE A 66 -2.65 0.80 -4.61
N VAL A 67 -2.93 1.60 -3.59
CA VAL A 67 -3.80 2.77 -3.69
C VAL A 67 -3.03 4.03 -3.29
N ALA A 68 -3.22 5.11 -4.02
CA ALA A 68 -2.76 6.44 -3.62
C ALA A 68 -3.76 7.52 -4.07
N ARG A 69 -3.57 8.76 -3.61
CA ARG A 69 -4.48 9.86 -3.93
C ARG A 69 -4.09 10.68 -5.17
N SER A 70 -2.91 10.48 -5.73
CA SER A 70 -2.56 11.11 -7.01
C SER A 70 -3.45 10.62 -8.14
N PRO A 71 -3.69 11.45 -9.17
CA PRO A 71 -4.38 11.02 -10.39
C PRO A 71 -3.76 9.74 -10.96
N ILE A 72 -4.58 8.85 -11.50
CA ILE A 72 -4.15 7.54 -11.99
C ILE A 72 -2.99 7.61 -13.00
N ALA A 73 -2.96 8.62 -13.85
CA ALA A 73 -1.89 8.81 -14.82
C ALA A 73 -0.51 8.92 -14.15
N ARG A 74 -0.41 9.62 -13.01
CA ARG A 74 0.84 9.75 -12.24
C ARG A 74 1.26 8.43 -11.58
N LEU A 75 0.29 7.64 -11.13
CA LEU A 75 0.56 6.32 -10.55
C LEU A 75 1.11 5.36 -11.60
N ILE A 76 0.54 5.39 -12.80
CA ILE A 76 1.01 4.59 -13.95
C ILE A 76 2.42 5.02 -14.36
N GLU A 77 2.69 6.31 -14.42
CA GLU A 77 4.03 6.84 -14.73
C GLU A 77 5.07 6.38 -13.71
N ALA A 78 4.78 6.52 -12.41
CA ALA A 78 5.66 6.07 -11.34
C ALA A 78 5.91 4.56 -11.39
N LYS A 79 4.88 3.76 -11.65
CA LYS A 79 4.97 2.32 -11.86
C LYS A 79 5.90 1.98 -13.02
N LYS A 80 5.73 2.64 -14.17
CA LYS A 80 6.56 2.47 -15.37
C LYS A 80 8.03 2.85 -15.12
N ALA A 81 8.26 3.96 -14.45
CA ALA A 81 9.61 4.44 -14.12
C ALA A 81 10.40 3.44 -13.24
N ARG A 82 9.69 2.59 -12.48
CA ARG A 82 10.28 1.51 -11.66
C ARG A 82 10.37 0.17 -12.38
N GLY A 83 9.87 0.05 -13.61
CA GLY A 83 9.80 -1.21 -14.35
C GLY A 83 8.80 -2.22 -13.74
N TRP A 84 7.88 -1.75 -12.92
CA TRP A 84 6.86 -2.62 -12.31
C TRP A 84 5.77 -2.96 -13.31
N THR A 85 5.56 -4.24 -13.54
CA THR A 85 4.58 -4.74 -14.50
C THR A 85 3.36 -5.39 -13.83
N ARG A 86 3.54 -5.87 -12.59
CA ARG A 86 2.52 -6.65 -11.87
C ARG A 86 1.70 -5.84 -10.89
N HIS A 87 2.19 -4.68 -10.44
CA HIS A 87 1.46 -3.82 -9.52
C HIS A 87 0.14 -3.36 -10.11
N LYS A 88 -0.96 -3.68 -9.45
CA LYS A 88 -2.28 -3.11 -9.74
C LYS A 88 -2.43 -1.83 -8.95
N VAL A 89 -2.32 -0.70 -9.61
CA VAL A 89 -2.39 0.62 -8.99
C VAL A 89 -3.75 1.28 -9.21
N TYR A 90 -4.26 1.94 -8.17
CA TYR A 90 -5.54 2.63 -8.18
C TYR A 90 -5.43 3.99 -7.51
N SER A 91 -6.14 4.96 -8.06
CA SER A 91 -6.33 6.28 -7.45
C SER A 91 -7.58 6.29 -6.59
N ASP A 92 -7.52 6.94 -5.41
CA ASP A 92 -8.67 7.32 -4.58
C ASP A 92 -8.91 8.83 -4.73
N PRO A 93 -9.58 9.29 -5.83
CA PRO A 93 -9.70 10.70 -6.13
C PRO A 93 -10.63 11.44 -5.16
N SER A 94 -11.61 10.75 -4.58
CA SER A 94 -12.52 11.32 -3.60
C SER A 94 -11.91 11.44 -2.20
N GLY A 95 -10.90 10.62 -1.90
CA GLY A 95 -10.35 10.45 -0.55
C GLY A 95 -11.30 9.73 0.42
N ASP A 96 -12.38 9.17 -0.08
CA ASP A 96 -13.38 8.50 0.76
C ASP A 96 -12.84 7.24 1.43
N TYR A 97 -12.13 6.40 0.66
CA TYR A 97 -11.47 5.23 1.20
C TYR A 97 -10.35 5.64 2.16
N THR A 98 -9.54 6.64 1.78
CA THR A 98 -8.46 7.17 2.62
C THR A 98 -9.00 7.64 3.96
N ARG A 99 -10.09 8.43 3.97
CA ARG A 99 -10.70 8.93 5.21
C ARG A 99 -11.21 7.81 6.12
N ASP A 100 -11.82 6.78 5.55
CA ASP A 100 -12.52 5.78 6.33
C ASP A 100 -11.57 4.65 6.81
N TYR A 101 -10.40 4.44 6.16
CA TYR A 101 -9.50 3.30 6.45
C TYR A 101 -8.02 3.64 6.60
N VAL A 102 -7.60 4.86 6.35
CA VAL A 102 -6.18 5.22 6.42
C VAL A 102 -5.95 6.38 7.38
N SER A 103 -6.55 7.55 7.08
CA SER A 103 -6.41 8.79 7.86
C SER A 103 -7.43 9.81 7.36
N ALA A 104 -7.26 11.11 7.66
CA ALA A 104 -8.12 12.15 7.10
C ALA A 104 -8.15 12.11 5.56
N ALA A 105 -9.26 12.53 4.94
CA ALA A 105 -9.48 12.43 3.49
C ALA A 105 -8.42 13.15 2.64
N ASP A 106 -7.78 14.18 3.18
CA ASP A 106 -6.70 14.94 2.56
C ASP A 106 -5.30 14.48 2.99
N ALA A 107 -5.21 13.48 3.88
CA ALA A 107 -3.95 12.96 4.37
C ALA A 107 -3.17 12.23 3.27
N ASP A 108 -1.86 12.41 3.29
CA ASP A 108 -0.91 11.63 2.51
C ASP A 108 -0.18 10.68 3.46
N ALA A 109 -0.89 9.65 3.90
CA ALA A 109 -0.45 8.67 4.90
C ALA A 109 -0.42 7.25 4.32
N PRO A 110 0.51 6.39 4.78
CA PRO A 110 0.51 4.99 4.39
C PRO A 110 -0.48 4.21 5.25
N GLY A 111 -0.99 3.10 4.70
CA GLY A 111 -1.86 2.18 5.44
C GLY A 111 -1.90 0.81 4.78
N TYR A 112 -2.05 -0.22 5.58
CA TYR A 112 -2.18 -1.59 5.12
C TYR A 112 -3.50 -2.16 5.63
N ASN A 113 -4.41 -2.48 4.74
CA ASN A 113 -5.75 -2.93 5.08
C ASN A 113 -6.06 -4.28 4.43
N VAL A 114 -6.66 -5.16 5.20
CA VAL A 114 -7.13 -6.46 4.73
C VAL A 114 -8.65 -6.50 4.81
N PHE A 115 -9.26 -6.86 3.70
CA PHE A 115 -10.71 -7.07 3.60
C PHE A 115 -11.02 -8.51 3.23
N THR A 116 -12.14 -9.01 3.72
CA THR A 116 -12.68 -10.32 3.34
C THR A 116 -14.06 -10.15 2.72
N ARG A 117 -14.37 -11.01 1.72
CA ARG A 117 -15.68 -11.07 1.09
C ARG A 117 -16.24 -12.49 1.29
N ARG A 118 -17.32 -12.60 2.05
CA ARG A 118 -18.02 -13.87 2.27
C ARG A 118 -19.54 -13.62 2.16
N ASP A 119 -20.24 -14.49 1.47
CA ASP A 119 -21.70 -14.44 1.29
C ASP A 119 -22.16 -13.06 0.77
N GLY A 120 -21.42 -12.51 -0.19
CA GLY A 120 -21.68 -11.17 -0.76
C GLY A 120 -21.38 -10.00 0.17
N THR A 121 -20.92 -10.26 1.39
CA THR A 121 -20.63 -9.23 2.39
C THR A 121 -19.12 -8.98 2.51
N ILE A 122 -18.71 -7.73 2.32
CA ILE A 122 -17.34 -7.28 2.55
C ILE A 122 -17.19 -6.84 4.01
N ARG A 123 -16.14 -7.29 4.67
CA ARG A 123 -15.75 -6.91 6.04
C ARG A 123 -14.30 -6.48 6.08
N HIS A 124 -14.01 -5.42 6.81
CA HIS A 124 -12.64 -5.09 7.19
C HIS A 124 -12.17 -6.11 8.21
N PHE A 125 -11.07 -6.79 7.92
CA PHE A 125 -10.58 -7.89 8.73
C PHE A 125 -9.42 -7.48 9.62
N TRP A 126 -8.48 -6.72 9.06
CA TRP A 126 -7.28 -6.28 9.77
C TRP A 126 -6.73 -5.00 9.16
N SER A 127 -6.10 -4.17 9.96
CA SER A 127 -5.31 -3.04 9.51
C SER A 127 -3.98 -2.98 10.25
N GLY A 128 -2.92 -2.64 9.52
CA GLY A 128 -1.63 -2.26 10.06
C GLY A 128 -1.41 -0.78 9.82
N GLU A 129 -1.17 -0.04 10.87
CA GLU A 129 -0.65 1.30 10.74
C GLU A 129 0.83 1.20 10.40
N THR A 130 1.23 1.85 9.32
CA THR A 130 2.63 1.82 8.87
C THR A 130 3.38 3.09 9.30
N GLY A 131 2.82 3.80 10.26
CA GLY A 131 3.37 5.03 10.84
C GLY A 131 4.22 4.78 12.08
N ARG A 132 5.00 5.80 12.46
CA ARG A 132 5.87 5.74 13.66
C ARG A 132 5.11 5.56 14.98
N ALA A 133 3.82 5.89 14.99
CA ALA A 133 2.99 5.82 16.19
C ALA A 133 2.62 4.39 16.61
N THR A 134 2.89 3.39 15.76
CA THR A 134 2.52 1.99 16.02
C THR A 134 3.65 1.12 16.55
N ALA A 135 4.86 1.68 16.68
CA ALA A 135 5.97 0.96 17.28
C ALA A 135 5.77 0.79 18.78
N ASP A 136 6.02 -0.41 19.29
CA ASP A 136 6.05 -0.69 20.71
C ASP A 136 7.21 0.06 21.40
N PRO A 137 7.15 0.30 22.71
CA PRO A 137 8.26 0.90 23.44
C PRO A 137 9.57 0.13 23.22
N GLY A 138 10.58 0.82 22.70
CA GLY A 138 11.89 0.22 22.39
C GLY A 138 12.01 -0.42 21.01
N GLN A 139 10.93 -0.53 20.26
CA GLN A 139 10.96 -0.98 18.85
C GLN A 139 11.37 0.18 17.93
N ASP A 140 12.19 -0.12 16.91
CA ASP A 140 12.45 0.83 15.83
C ASP A 140 11.16 1.05 15.00
N PRO A 141 10.65 2.29 14.87
CA PRO A 141 9.40 2.55 14.19
C PRO A 141 9.45 2.35 12.68
N ARG A 142 10.65 2.22 12.11
CA ARG A 142 10.79 1.95 10.66
C ARG A 142 10.43 0.49 10.39
N GLY A 143 9.49 0.27 9.45
CA GLY A 143 9.06 -1.07 9.06
C GLY A 143 8.13 -1.77 10.07
N ALA A 144 7.61 -1.07 11.06
CA ALA A 144 6.53 -1.62 11.89
C ALA A 144 5.16 -1.42 11.18
N PRO A 145 4.27 -2.45 11.14
CA PRO A 145 4.53 -3.84 11.49
C PRO A 145 5.54 -4.49 10.53
N ASP A 146 6.18 -5.59 10.95
CA ASP A 146 7.27 -6.28 10.23
C ASP A 146 6.80 -6.96 8.92
N LEU A 147 6.36 -6.16 7.98
CA LEU A 147 5.93 -6.60 6.64
C LEU A 147 6.96 -6.28 5.55
N ASP A 148 8.00 -5.50 5.89
CA ASP A 148 9.05 -5.12 4.97
C ASP A 148 10.33 -5.92 5.25
N PRO A 149 10.71 -6.87 4.36
CA PRO A 149 11.89 -7.70 4.53
C PRO A 149 13.21 -6.91 4.51
N LEU A 150 13.23 -5.68 4.02
CA LEU A 150 14.42 -4.82 4.09
C LEU A 150 14.88 -4.66 5.53
N TRP A 151 13.98 -4.26 6.41
CA TRP A 151 14.31 -4.03 7.82
C TRP A 151 14.67 -5.31 8.55
N ALA A 152 13.93 -6.40 8.26
CA ALA A 152 14.23 -7.71 8.81
C ALA A 152 15.64 -8.20 8.42
N VAL A 153 16.08 -7.97 7.18
CA VAL A 153 17.44 -8.34 6.74
C VAL A 153 18.49 -7.47 7.44
N LEU A 154 18.28 -6.16 7.54
CA LEU A 154 19.22 -5.27 8.22
C LEU A 154 19.39 -5.61 9.70
N ASP A 155 18.33 -6.06 10.38
CA ASP A 155 18.40 -6.49 11.78
C ASP A 155 19.30 -7.73 12.00
N THR A 156 19.59 -8.49 10.95
CA THR A 156 20.52 -9.63 11.01
C THR A 156 21.98 -9.24 10.78
N THR A 157 22.27 -7.96 10.53
CA THR A 157 23.62 -7.47 10.24
C THR A 157 24.25 -6.73 11.44
N PRO A 158 25.58 -6.72 11.57
CA PRO A 158 26.24 -5.96 12.62
C PRO A 158 25.96 -4.46 12.58
N GLU A 159 25.72 -3.91 11.40
CA GLU A 159 25.40 -2.49 11.18
C GLU A 159 23.98 -2.14 11.57
N GLY A 160 23.06 -3.14 11.54
CA GLY A 160 21.64 -2.97 11.82
C GLY A 160 20.96 -1.98 10.86
N ARG A 161 19.88 -1.37 11.31
CA ARG A 161 19.12 -0.37 10.53
C ARG A 161 19.82 0.99 10.39
N GLY A 162 20.92 1.20 11.12
CA GLY A 162 21.55 2.50 11.25
C GLY A 162 20.66 3.52 11.98
N LYS A 163 21.13 4.75 12.17
CA LYS A 163 20.37 5.79 12.89
C LYS A 163 19.54 6.67 11.95
N ASP A 164 20.11 7.05 10.80
CA ASP A 164 19.59 8.11 9.93
C ASP A 164 19.45 7.66 8.47
N TRP A 165 19.60 6.35 8.20
CA TRP A 165 19.49 5.82 6.85
C TRP A 165 18.05 5.44 6.50
N TYR A 166 17.62 5.78 5.29
CA TYR A 166 16.34 5.43 4.69
C TYR A 166 16.52 5.06 3.21
N PRO A 167 15.63 4.21 2.64
CA PRO A 167 15.60 3.97 1.20
C PRO A 167 15.46 5.26 0.39
N SER A 168 16.11 5.28 -0.78
CA SER A 168 16.03 6.38 -1.74
C SER A 168 15.32 5.94 -3.02
N LEU A 169 14.85 6.90 -3.82
CA LEU A 169 14.28 6.63 -5.14
C LEU A 169 15.35 6.33 -6.21
N SER A 170 16.61 6.66 -5.93
CA SER A 170 17.77 6.38 -6.78
C SER A 170 19.02 6.22 -5.92
N TYR A 171 19.95 5.40 -6.40
CA TYR A 171 21.27 5.15 -5.81
C TYR A 171 22.34 5.39 -6.86
#